data_16f76ae462cebbfc18e037767b0f86c8
#
_entry.id   16f76ae462cebbfc18e037767b0f86c8
#
_cell.length_a   1.000
_cell.length_b   1.000
_cell.length_c   1.000
_cell.angle_alpha   90.00
_cell.angle_beta   90.00
_cell.angle_gamma   90.00
#
_symmetry.space_group_name_H-M   'P 1'
#
loop_
_entity.id
_entity.type
_entity.pdbx_description
1 polymer ?
#
loop_
_entity_poly.entity_id
_entity_poly.type
_entity_poly.pdbx_seq_one_letter_code
_entity_poly.pdbx_strand_id
1 'polypeptide(L)'
;MGRPGYMSLYADERTQRIFDEFVKIKGITKSTALSEMLEIYMLCQDEELYTELKKESLGVEVAKQVLVQRMDSREINDYIFMKLGTTHDVDGNAMDGYETVEAYMRNCEENGLGYTWFSTESLHFGMAKKKVSYYNSMCKIGEKVKLLFAVGEGVNDIVSSATVLEIVSDRDAQKCPGEDGSEPEEFANGEPAKIWIKITDIQEENNLKAAMLKVRSTDANLKQIISNSQFHFGYVYLPEE
;
A
#
# COMPACT_ATOMS: atom_id res chain seq x y z
N MET A 1 -10.62 21.60 36.30
CA MET A 1 -10.83 21.95 34.89
C MET A 1 -9.47 22.25 34.28
N GLY A 2 -9.02 21.46 33.28
CA GLY A 2 -7.78 21.73 32.53
C GLY A 2 -7.91 23.00 31.71
N ARG A 3 -6.79 23.67 31.44
CA ARG A 3 -6.78 24.82 30.51
C ARG A 3 -7.21 24.34 29.11
N PRO A 4 -8.07 25.10 28.40
CA PRO A 4 -8.42 24.75 27.03
C PRO A 4 -7.17 24.55 26.15
N GLY A 5 -7.12 23.45 25.40
CA GLY A 5 -5.98 23.12 24.57
C GLY A 5 -4.83 22.37 25.28
N TYR A 6 -5.01 21.96 26.54
CA TYR A 6 -4.00 21.17 27.27
C TYR A 6 -4.46 19.70 27.41
N MET A 7 -3.65 18.78 26.89
CA MET A 7 -3.81 17.34 27.06
C MET A 7 -2.55 16.80 27.74
N SER A 8 -2.72 15.93 28.74
CA SER A 8 -1.61 15.21 29.38
C SER A 8 -1.64 13.77 28.90
N LEU A 9 -0.53 13.32 28.33
CA LEU A 9 -0.33 11.94 27.89
C LEU A 9 0.77 11.29 28.75
N TYR A 10 0.53 10.07 29.16
CA TYR A 10 1.51 9.26 29.89
C TYR A 10 2.04 8.16 28.96
N ALA A 11 3.33 8.10 28.80
CA ALA A 11 4.03 7.03 28.12
C ALA A 11 5.06 6.41 29.06
N ASP A 12 5.43 5.16 28.83
CA ASP A 12 6.53 4.54 29.55
C ASP A 12 7.85 5.28 29.24
N GLU A 13 8.82 5.16 30.17
CA GLU A 13 10.07 5.92 30.12
C GLU A 13 10.89 5.66 28.85
N ARG A 14 10.84 4.43 28.32
CA ARG A 14 11.52 4.06 27.09
C ARG A 14 10.90 4.74 25.87
N THR A 15 9.58 4.68 25.76
CA THR A 15 8.82 5.33 24.69
C THR A 15 9.02 6.84 24.72
N GLN A 16 9.01 7.44 25.92
CA GLN A 16 9.27 8.86 26.08
C GLN A 16 10.66 9.27 25.59
N ARG A 17 11.70 8.53 25.92
CA ARG A 17 13.07 8.81 25.46
C ARG A 17 13.18 8.72 23.94
N ILE A 18 12.61 7.68 23.34
CA ILE A 18 12.60 7.51 21.87
C ILE A 18 11.89 8.68 21.21
N PHE A 19 10.75 9.08 21.74
CA PHE A 19 9.98 10.22 21.21
C PHE A 19 10.76 11.53 21.33
N ASP A 20 11.44 11.77 22.46
CA ASP A 20 12.24 12.97 22.68
C ASP A 20 13.40 13.08 21.69
N GLU A 21 14.12 12.00 21.44
CA GLU A 21 15.18 11.96 20.44
C GLU A 21 14.62 12.12 19.00
N PHE A 22 13.49 11.49 18.71
CA PHE A 22 12.85 11.60 17.39
C PHE A 22 12.48 13.05 17.05
N VAL A 23 11.79 13.77 17.95
CA VAL A 23 11.38 15.16 17.69
C VAL A 23 12.58 16.08 17.57
N LYS A 24 13.65 15.80 18.33
CA LYS A 24 14.91 16.55 18.25
C LYS A 24 15.61 16.36 16.91
N ILE A 25 15.72 15.11 16.43
CA ILE A 25 16.32 14.80 15.14
C ILE A 25 15.51 15.43 13.99
N LYS A 26 14.18 15.37 14.08
CA LYS A 26 13.28 15.96 13.06
C LYS A 26 13.16 17.47 13.14
N GLY A 27 13.65 18.13 14.18
CA GLY A 27 13.58 19.59 14.36
C GLY A 27 12.14 20.11 14.55
N ILE A 28 11.21 19.26 15.01
CA ILE A 28 9.82 19.62 15.26
C ILE A 28 9.55 19.76 16.75
N THR A 29 8.44 20.40 17.13
CA THR A 29 8.08 20.49 18.54
C THR A 29 7.35 19.20 19.00
N LYS A 30 7.46 18.87 20.29
CA LYS A 30 6.70 17.73 20.87
C LYS A 30 5.20 17.90 20.65
N SER A 31 4.69 19.11 20.75
CA SER A 31 3.27 19.42 20.55
C SER A 31 2.83 19.12 19.11
N THR A 32 3.62 19.55 18.13
CA THR A 32 3.35 19.26 16.71
C THR A 32 3.34 17.77 16.44
N ALA A 33 4.40 17.07 16.88
CA ALA A 33 4.51 15.64 16.71
C ALA A 33 3.35 14.86 17.35
N LEU A 34 2.96 15.23 18.58
CA LEU A 34 1.84 14.62 19.28
C LEU A 34 0.51 14.87 18.57
N SER A 35 0.27 16.09 18.06
CA SER A 35 -0.95 16.40 17.32
C SER A 35 -1.06 15.57 16.04
N GLU A 36 0.01 15.47 15.29
CA GLU A 36 0.08 14.65 14.07
C GLU A 36 -0.13 13.16 14.37
N MET A 37 0.52 12.64 15.41
CA MET A 37 0.34 11.26 15.83
C MET A 37 -1.10 10.95 16.26
N LEU A 38 -1.75 11.85 17.00
CA LEU A 38 -3.13 11.67 17.43
C LEU A 38 -4.10 11.71 16.25
N GLU A 39 -3.89 12.62 15.29
CA GLU A 39 -4.69 12.67 14.06
C GLU A 39 -4.56 11.38 13.26
N ILE A 40 -3.33 10.91 13.04
CA ILE A 40 -3.07 9.65 12.33
C ILE A 40 -3.70 8.47 13.08
N TYR A 41 -3.56 8.42 14.40
CA TYR A 41 -4.15 7.37 15.22
C TYR A 41 -5.68 7.33 15.09
N MET A 42 -6.36 8.47 15.19
CA MET A 42 -7.80 8.56 15.07
C MET A 42 -8.29 8.13 13.67
N LEU A 43 -7.63 8.62 12.62
CA LEU A 43 -7.90 8.21 11.25
C LEU A 43 -7.75 6.70 11.04
N CYS A 44 -6.71 6.09 11.62
CA CYS A 44 -6.46 4.66 11.51
C CYS A 44 -7.43 3.80 12.33
N GLN A 45 -8.06 4.34 13.38
CA GLN A 45 -9.01 3.60 14.21
C GLN A 45 -10.43 3.65 13.64
N ASP A 46 -10.88 4.83 13.24
CA ASP A 46 -12.23 5.03 12.71
C ASP A 46 -12.27 6.34 11.88
N GLU A 47 -12.12 6.18 10.58
CA GLU A 47 -12.07 7.30 9.63
C GLU A 47 -13.42 8.03 9.52
N GLU A 48 -14.53 7.30 9.55
CA GLU A 48 -15.87 7.90 9.46
C GLU A 48 -16.14 8.76 10.69
N LEU A 49 -15.92 8.22 11.88
CA LEU A 49 -16.10 8.95 13.13
C LEU A 49 -15.16 10.16 13.22
N TYR A 50 -13.87 9.99 12.85
CA TYR A 50 -12.92 11.11 12.85
C TYR A 50 -13.36 12.22 11.90
N THR A 51 -13.84 11.85 10.71
CA THR A 51 -14.31 12.80 9.69
C THR A 51 -15.57 13.55 10.16
N GLU A 52 -16.51 12.85 10.80
CA GLU A 52 -17.70 13.49 11.41
C GLU A 52 -17.32 14.49 12.50
N LEU A 53 -16.52 14.07 13.46
CA LEU A 53 -16.06 14.92 14.56
C LEU A 53 -15.26 16.14 14.04
N LYS A 54 -14.47 15.95 13.00
CA LYS A 54 -13.73 17.04 12.36
C LYS A 54 -14.65 18.01 11.62
N LYS A 55 -15.70 17.52 10.95
CA LYS A 55 -16.74 18.34 10.33
C LYS A 55 -17.49 19.19 11.38
N GLU A 56 -17.85 18.61 12.51
CA GLU A 56 -18.51 19.32 13.61
C GLU A 56 -17.61 20.40 14.23
N SER A 57 -16.31 20.12 14.38
CA SER A 57 -15.37 21.04 15.06
C SER A 57 -14.88 22.21 14.19
N LEU A 58 -14.78 22.03 12.87
CA LEU A 58 -14.15 22.99 11.95
C LEU A 58 -15.09 23.59 10.90
N GLY A 59 -16.34 23.10 10.83
CA GLY A 59 -17.26 23.42 9.73
C GLY A 59 -16.90 22.70 8.42
N VAL A 60 -17.91 22.46 7.61
CA VAL A 60 -17.84 21.57 6.42
C VAL A 60 -16.80 22.05 5.39
N GLU A 61 -16.60 23.34 5.25
CA GLU A 61 -15.74 23.92 4.21
C GLU A 61 -14.25 23.81 4.56
N VAL A 62 -13.91 24.01 5.83
CA VAL A 62 -12.54 23.87 6.31
C VAL A 62 -12.12 22.41 6.36
N ALA A 63 -13.03 21.50 6.72
CA ALA A 63 -12.78 20.06 6.66
C ALA A 63 -12.53 19.57 5.22
N LYS A 64 -13.28 20.08 4.24
CA LYS A 64 -13.04 19.79 2.82
C LYS A 64 -11.68 20.31 2.33
N GLN A 65 -11.29 21.53 2.71
CA GLN A 65 -10.00 22.11 2.31
C GLN A 65 -8.82 21.35 2.93
N VAL A 66 -8.92 20.93 4.18
CA VAL A 66 -7.87 20.14 4.85
C VAL A 66 -7.77 18.72 4.25
N LEU A 67 -8.91 18.11 3.91
CA LEU A 67 -8.92 16.81 3.20
C LEU A 67 -8.36 16.95 1.79
N VAL A 68 -8.71 17.99 1.04
CA VAL A 68 -8.19 18.24 -0.32
C VAL A 68 -6.70 18.55 -0.30
N GLN A 69 -6.20 19.32 0.67
CA GLN A 69 -4.74 19.58 0.80
C GLN A 69 -3.94 18.33 1.19
N ARG A 70 -4.56 17.38 1.92
CA ARG A 70 -3.95 16.07 2.20
C ARG A 70 -4.12 15.08 1.06
N MET A 71 -5.10 15.29 0.18
CA MET A 71 -5.30 14.52 -1.06
C MET A 71 -4.36 14.93 -2.20
N ASP A 72 -3.55 16.00 -2.05
CA ASP A 72 -2.30 16.17 -2.79
C ASP A 72 -1.28 15.16 -2.25
N SER A 73 -1.59 13.93 -2.55
CA SER A 73 -1.00 12.71 -2.02
C SER A 73 0.47 12.65 -2.30
N ARG A 74 1.26 12.71 -1.25
CA ARG A 74 2.69 12.45 -1.31
C ARG A 74 2.90 10.98 -1.64
N GLU A 75 3.56 10.70 -2.75
CA GLU A 75 4.02 9.36 -3.05
C GLU A 75 5.09 8.94 -2.04
N ILE A 76 4.88 7.82 -1.37
CA ILE A 76 5.88 7.27 -0.46
C ILE A 76 6.94 6.51 -1.26
N ASN A 77 8.23 6.70 -0.91
CA ASN A 77 9.35 5.99 -1.55
C ASN A 77 9.48 4.51 -1.13
N ASP A 78 8.43 3.93 -0.57
CA ASP A 78 8.33 2.54 -0.13
C ASP A 78 7.25 1.84 -0.95
N TYR A 79 7.64 0.88 -1.76
CA TYR A 79 6.75 0.22 -2.72
C TYR A 79 6.56 -1.25 -2.37
N ILE A 80 5.38 -1.77 -2.69
CA ILE A 80 5.15 -3.20 -2.77
C ILE A 80 5.58 -3.64 -4.17
N PHE A 81 6.25 -4.77 -4.25
CA PHE A 81 6.81 -5.29 -5.49
C PHE A 81 6.29 -6.68 -5.78
N MET A 82 5.93 -6.92 -7.03
CA MET A 82 5.55 -8.23 -7.55
C MET A 82 6.24 -8.48 -8.88
N LYS A 83 6.91 -9.64 -9.01
CA LYS A 83 7.43 -10.14 -10.29
C LYS A 83 6.44 -11.15 -10.84
N LEU A 84 5.86 -10.83 -11.98
CA LEU A 84 4.97 -11.69 -12.73
C LEU A 84 5.77 -12.62 -13.65
N GLY A 85 5.40 -13.87 -13.64
CA GLY A 85 5.87 -14.90 -14.57
C GLY A 85 4.71 -15.39 -15.41
N THR A 86 4.88 -16.54 -16.05
CA THR A 86 3.79 -17.24 -16.72
C THR A 86 2.84 -17.80 -15.67
N THR A 87 1.56 -17.48 -15.79
CA THR A 87 0.45 -18.04 -15.02
C THR A 87 -0.56 -18.72 -15.96
N HIS A 88 -1.70 -19.17 -15.45
CA HIS A 88 -2.76 -19.77 -16.26
C HIS A 88 -4.09 -19.13 -15.88
N ASP A 89 -4.93 -18.92 -16.89
CA ASP A 89 -6.31 -18.50 -16.68
C ASP A 89 -7.18 -19.66 -16.14
N VAL A 90 -8.44 -19.36 -15.87
CA VAL A 90 -9.42 -20.36 -15.38
C VAL A 90 -9.67 -21.52 -16.36
N ASP A 91 -9.38 -21.33 -17.64
CA ASP A 91 -9.51 -22.33 -18.71
C ASP A 91 -8.20 -23.13 -18.92
N GLY A 92 -7.13 -22.76 -18.21
CA GLY A 92 -5.82 -23.41 -18.28
C GLY A 92 -4.94 -22.89 -19.42
N ASN A 93 -5.26 -21.77 -20.06
CA ASN A 93 -4.41 -21.14 -21.05
C ASN A 93 -3.27 -20.39 -20.35
N ALA A 94 -2.06 -20.52 -20.90
CA ALA A 94 -0.92 -19.79 -20.38
C ALA A 94 -1.04 -18.29 -20.67
N MET A 95 -0.77 -17.48 -19.66
CA MET A 95 -0.72 -16.02 -19.73
C MET A 95 0.64 -15.54 -19.26
N ASP A 96 1.28 -14.65 -19.99
CA ASP A 96 2.50 -14.01 -19.56
C ASP A 96 2.23 -12.86 -18.57
N GLY A 97 3.31 -12.22 -18.10
CA GLY A 97 3.17 -11.14 -17.12
C GLY A 97 2.52 -9.88 -17.70
N TYR A 98 2.61 -9.62 -18.99
CA TYR A 98 1.93 -8.49 -19.64
C TYR A 98 0.44 -8.75 -19.78
N GLU A 99 0.05 -9.93 -20.26
CA GLU A 99 -1.33 -10.37 -20.36
C GLU A 99 -2.02 -10.36 -18.98
N THR A 100 -1.27 -10.76 -17.93
CA THR A 100 -1.74 -10.68 -16.54
C THR A 100 -2.05 -9.23 -16.14
N VAL A 101 -1.15 -8.28 -16.39
CA VAL A 101 -1.39 -6.85 -16.08
C VAL A 101 -2.57 -6.30 -16.87
N GLU A 102 -2.67 -6.63 -18.16
CA GLU A 102 -3.79 -6.21 -19.03
C GLU A 102 -5.14 -6.72 -18.54
N ALA A 103 -5.22 -7.96 -18.04
CA ALA A 103 -6.44 -8.51 -17.46
C ALA A 103 -6.91 -7.70 -16.23
N TYR A 104 -5.99 -7.37 -15.31
CA TYR A 104 -6.31 -6.54 -14.15
C TYR A 104 -6.67 -5.09 -14.53
N MET A 105 -5.98 -4.51 -15.51
CA MET A 105 -6.28 -3.16 -16.02
C MET A 105 -7.69 -3.12 -16.61
N ARG A 106 -8.00 -4.04 -17.51
CA ARG A 106 -9.33 -4.16 -18.13
C ARG A 106 -10.42 -4.36 -17.07
N ASN A 107 -10.23 -5.28 -16.13
CA ASN A 107 -11.20 -5.49 -15.07
C ASN A 107 -11.44 -4.21 -14.26
N CYS A 108 -10.40 -3.49 -13.87
CA CYS A 108 -10.51 -2.23 -13.12
C CYS A 108 -11.31 -1.16 -13.87
N GLU A 109 -11.20 -1.09 -15.20
CA GLU A 109 -11.88 -0.12 -16.04
C GLU A 109 -13.34 -0.51 -16.34
N GLU A 110 -13.61 -1.80 -16.55
CA GLU A 110 -14.88 -2.29 -17.11
C GLU A 110 -15.87 -2.79 -16.05
N ASN A 111 -15.41 -3.16 -14.84
CA ASN A 111 -16.28 -3.74 -13.80
C ASN A 111 -17.24 -2.74 -13.14
N GLY A 112 -17.12 -1.45 -13.42
CA GLY A 112 -17.95 -0.39 -12.83
C GLY A 112 -17.60 -0.06 -11.37
N LEU A 113 -16.64 -0.75 -10.75
CA LEU A 113 -16.21 -0.55 -9.36
C LEU A 113 -15.06 0.46 -9.27
N GLY A 114 -14.27 0.62 -10.35
CA GLY A 114 -13.09 1.46 -10.40
C GLY A 114 -11.89 0.91 -9.63
N TYR A 115 -11.93 -0.35 -9.24
CA TYR A 115 -10.84 -1.07 -8.58
C TYR A 115 -10.91 -2.57 -8.91
N THR A 116 -9.82 -3.27 -8.67
CA THR A 116 -9.75 -4.72 -8.77
C THR A 116 -8.97 -5.31 -7.59
N TRP A 117 -9.18 -6.59 -7.28
CA TRP A 117 -8.41 -7.31 -6.28
C TRP A 117 -7.36 -8.19 -6.95
N PHE A 118 -6.11 -7.89 -6.67
CA PHE A 118 -4.95 -8.67 -7.08
C PHE A 118 -4.57 -9.67 -6.00
N SER A 119 -4.34 -10.94 -6.37
CA SER A 119 -3.78 -11.95 -5.48
C SER A 119 -2.36 -12.34 -5.89
N THR A 120 -1.58 -12.80 -4.91
CA THR A 120 -0.23 -13.31 -5.19
C THR A 120 -0.22 -14.80 -5.49
N GLU A 121 -1.37 -15.48 -5.51
CA GLU A 121 -1.52 -16.95 -5.62
C GLU A 121 -0.70 -17.74 -4.58
N SER A 122 -0.11 -17.07 -3.62
CA SER A 122 0.73 -17.69 -2.61
C SER A 122 -0.11 -18.34 -1.52
N LEU A 123 -0.03 -19.65 -1.42
CA LEU A 123 -0.60 -20.42 -0.30
C LEU A 123 0.38 -20.57 0.88
N HIS A 124 1.66 -20.26 0.68
CA HIS A 124 2.69 -20.51 1.67
C HIS A 124 3.00 -19.30 2.54
N PHE A 125 3.07 -18.12 1.95
CA PHE A 125 3.50 -16.91 2.63
C PHE A 125 2.45 -15.80 2.55
N GLY A 126 2.08 -15.24 3.72
CA GLY A 126 1.31 -14.01 3.83
C GLY A 126 2.21 -12.82 4.14
N MET A 127 1.65 -11.63 4.14
CA MET A 127 2.34 -10.43 4.61
C MET A 127 2.39 -10.41 6.14
N ALA A 128 3.49 -9.90 6.69
CA ALA A 128 3.58 -9.65 8.12
C ALA A 128 2.53 -8.61 8.56
N LYS A 129 1.80 -8.88 9.64
CA LYS A 129 0.74 -7.99 10.16
C LYS A 129 1.18 -6.52 10.29
N LYS A 130 2.43 -6.29 10.74
CA LYS A 130 2.99 -4.93 10.82
C LYS A 130 3.08 -4.23 9.46
N LYS A 131 3.37 -4.97 8.38
CA LYS A 131 3.44 -4.42 7.03
C LYS A 131 2.05 -4.14 6.47
N VAL A 132 1.11 -5.04 6.68
CA VAL A 132 -0.31 -4.82 6.31
C VAL A 132 -0.83 -3.56 7.01
N SER A 133 -0.67 -3.46 8.33
CA SER A 133 -1.09 -2.27 9.10
C SER A 133 -0.39 -1.00 8.61
N TYR A 134 0.90 -1.05 8.32
CA TYR A 134 1.66 0.10 7.83
C TYR A 134 1.09 0.63 6.50
N TYR A 135 0.98 -0.22 5.48
CA TYR A 135 0.50 0.22 4.17
C TYR A 135 -0.97 0.64 4.20
N ASN A 136 -1.83 -0.10 4.90
CA ASN A 136 -3.23 0.29 5.05
C ASN A 136 -3.37 1.62 5.79
N SER A 137 -2.50 1.91 6.77
CA SER A 137 -2.48 3.22 7.42
C SER A 137 -2.05 4.33 6.46
N MET A 138 -1.04 4.07 5.60
CA MET A 138 -0.63 5.05 4.59
C MET A 138 -1.75 5.33 3.60
N CYS A 139 -2.43 4.30 3.09
CA CYS A 139 -3.60 4.47 2.22
C CYS A 139 -4.71 5.30 2.91
N LYS A 140 -5.03 5.01 4.18
CA LYS A 140 -6.06 5.73 4.95
C LYS A 140 -5.75 7.21 5.16
N ILE A 141 -4.50 7.60 5.33
CA ILE A 141 -4.10 9.00 5.47
C ILE A 141 -3.90 9.71 4.13
N GLY A 142 -4.20 9.03 3.02
CA GLY A 142 -4.13 9.59 1.67
C GLY A 142 -2.73 9.59 1.03
N GLU A 143 -1.78 8.85 1.60
CA GLU A 143 -0.48 8.65 0.95
C GLU A 143 -0.60 7.65 -0.20
N LYS A 144 0.04 7.92 -1.34
CA LYS A 144 0.04 7.00 -2.47
C LYS A 144 1.00 5.84 -2.23
N VAL A 145 0.43 4.69 -1.93
CA VAL A 145 1.16 3.42 -1.90
C VAL A 145 1.08 2.79 -3.28
N LYS A 146 2.21 2.46 -3.89
CA LYS A 146 2.24 1.78 -5.19
C LYS A 146 2.57 0.29 -5.05
N LEU A 147 1.88 -0.51 -5.85
CA LEU A 147 2.28 -1.86 -6.21
C LEU A 147 2.99 -1.80 -7.57
N LEU A 148 4.25 -2.22 -7.61
CA LEU A 148 5.06 -2.25 -8.83
C LEU A 148 5.06 -3.66 -9.40
N PHE A 149 4.73 -3.78 -10.68
CA PHE A 149 4.77 -5.02 -11.41
C PHE A 149 6.02 -5.09 -12.28
N ALA A 150 6.83 -6.12 -12.09
CA ALA A 150 7.90 -6.47 -13.01
C ALA A 150 7.53 -7.72 -13.79
N VAL A 151 7.92 -7.76 -15.06
CA VAL A 151 7.78 -8.96 -15.89
C VAL A 151 9.11 -9.70 -15.92
N GLY A 152 9.03 -11.03 -15.78
CA GLY A 152 10.18 -11.93 -15.91
C GLY A 152 10.63 -12.11 -17.35
N GLU A 153 10.96 -13.35 -17.75
CA GLU A 153 11.16 -13.81 -19.13
C GLU A 153 12.12 -12.94 -19.97
N GLY A 154 13.24 -12.53 -19.37
CA GLY A 154 14.28 -11.76 -20.07
C GLY A 154 14.20 -10.25 -19.88
N VAL A 155 13.03 -9.68 -19.57
CA VAL A 155 12.87 -8.24 -19.32
C VAL A 155 13.40 -7.88 -17.93
N ASN A 156 12.95 -8.57 -16.90
CA ASN A 156 13.33 -8.35 -15.50
C ASN A 156 13.37 -6.87 -15.11
N ASP A 157 12.31 -6.13 -15.44
CA ASP A 157 12.19 -4.71 -15.14
C ASP A 157 10.76 -4.35 -14.75
N ILE A 158 10.58 -3.17 -14.11
CA ILE A 158 9.27 -2.63 -13.81
C ILE A 158 8.62 -2.19 -15.13
N VAL A 159 7.41 -2.69 -15.36
CA VAL A 159 6.63 -2.41 -16.58
C VAL A 159 5.32 -1.68 -16.27
N SER A 160 4.76 -1.90 -15.07
CA SER A 160 3.50 -1.30 -14.68
C SER A 160 3.48 -0.99 -13.19
N SER A 161 2.62 -0.06 -12.80
CA SER A 161 2.33 0.27 -11.41
C SER A 161 0.83 0.43 -11.19
N ALA A 162 0.39 0.19 -9.96
CA ALA A 162 -0.98 0.41 -9.53
C ALA A 162 -1.00 1.14 -8.18
N THR A 163 -2.04 1.91 -7.93
CA THR A 163 -2.31 2.52 -6.63
C THR A 163 -2.98 1.49 -5.72
N VAL A 164 -2.41 1.28 -4.55
CA VAL A 164 -2.97 0.38 -3.53
C VAL A 164 -4.02 1.12 -2.71
N LEU A 165 -5.19 0.52 -2.58
CA LEU A 165 -6.29 1.03 -1.75
C LEU A 165 -6.38 0.30 -0.42
N GLU A 166 -6.20 -1.03 -0.42
CA GLU A 166 -6.35 -1.87 0.75
C GLU A 166 -5.52 -3.16 0.59
N ILE A 167 -5.06 -3.71 1.70
CA ILE A 167 -4.37 -4.99 1.74
C ILE A 167 -5.05 -5.88 2.77
N VAL A 168 -5.45 -7.08 2.34
CA VAL A 168 -5.93 -8.16 3.20
C VAL A 168 -4.93 -9.29 3.14
N SER A 169 -4.39 -9.68 4.30
CA SER A 169 -3.49 -10.82 4.39
C SER A 169 -3.67 -11.51 5.73
N ASP A 170 -3.88 -12.81 5.70
CA ASP A 170 -4.04 -13.61 6.90
C ASP A 170 -3.10 -14.84 6.88
N ARG A 171 -3.06 -15.52 8.03
CA ARG A 171 -2.32 -16.77 8.22
C ARG A 171 -2.89 -17.88 7.32
N ASP A 172 -4.22 -17.93 7.22
CA ASP A 172 -4.95 -18.85 6.38
C ASP A 172 -5.31 -18.19 5.06
N ALA A 173 -5.24 -18.95 3.97
CA ALA A 173 -5.64 -18.45 2.66
C ALA A 173 -7.15 -18.20 2.64
N GLN A 174 -7.55 -17.06 2.07
CA GLN A 174 -8.94 -16.60 1.99
C GLN A 174 -9.33 -16.39 0.54
N LYS A 175 -10.61 -16.57 0.24
CA LYS A 175 -11.18 -16.15 -1.05
C LYS A 175 -11.05 -14.64 -1.20
N CYS A 176 -11.20 -14.16 -2.43
CA CYS A 176 -11.25 -12.73 -2.70
C CYS A 176 -12.20 -12.03 -1.71
N PRO A 177 -11.74 -10.99 -1.01
CA PRO A 177 -12.57 -10.25 -0.07
C PRO A 177 -13.54 -9.28 -0.76
N GLY A 178 -13.43 -9.12 -2.08
CA GLY A 178 -14.26 -8.23 -2.88
C GLY A 178 -15.62 -8.82 -3.23
N GLU A 179 -16.44 -8.00 -3.85
CA GLU A 179 -17.71 -8.39 -4.43
C GLU A 179 -17.54 -9.06 -5.80
N ASP A 180 -18.60 -9.65 -6.31
CA ASP A 180 -18.60 -10.31 -7.62
C ASP A 180 -18.11 -9.34 -8.72
N GLY A 181 -17.23 -9.83 -9.59
CA GLY A 181 -16.62 -9.04 -10.66
C GLY A 181 -15.45 -8.14 -10.22
N SER A 182 -15.06 -8.15 -8.94
CA SER A 182 -13.90 -7.41 -8.45
C SER A 182 -12.55 -8.09 -8.71
N GLU A 183 -12.56 -9.29 -9.31
CA GLU A 183 -11.40 -9.99 -9.87
C GLU A 183 -11.56 -10.10 -11.38
N PRO A 184 -10.47 -10.12 -12.17
CA PRO A 184 -10.55 -10.45 -13.59
C PRO A 184 -11.16 -11.84 -13.82
N GLU A 185 -12.00 -11.99 -14.84
CA GLU A 185 -12.64 -13.27 -15.18
C GLU A 185 -11.61 -14.39 -15.38
N GLU A 186 -10.43 -14.06 -15.88
CA GLU A 186 -9.32 -14.97 -16.11
C GLU A 186 -8.79 -15.62 -14.81
N PHE A 187 -8.97 -14.96 -13.67
CA PHE A 187 -8.47 -15.42 -12.38
C PHE A 187 -9.57 -15.69 -11.35
N ALA A 188 -10.83 -15.43 -11.70
CA ALA A 188 -11.99 -15.58 -10.80
C ALA A 188 -12.40 -17.06 -10.59
N ASN A 189 -11.43 -17.92 -10.29
CA ASN A 189 -11.65 -19.36 -10.04
C ASN A 189 -12.10 -19.68 -8.61
N GLY A 190 -12.16 -18.67 -7.73
CA GLY A 190 -12.51 -18.80 -6.33
C GLY A 190 -11.43 -19.50 -5.48
N GLU A 191 -10.22 -19.62 -5.98
CA GLU A 191 -9.08 -20.15 -5.23
C GLU A 191 -8.67 -19.19 -4.11
N PRO A 192 -8.39 -19.71 -2.90
CA PRO A 192 -7.99 -18.88 -1.80
C PRO A 192 -6.51 -18.46 -1.92
N ALA A 193 -6.20 -17.22 -1.58
CA ALA A 193 -4.84 -16.69 -1.48
C ALA A 193 -4.58 -16.10 -0.09
N LYS A 194 -3.31 -16.00 0.30
CA LYS A 194 -2.91 -15.41 1.59
C LYS A 194 -2.71 -13.90 1.52
N ILE A 195 -2.60 -13.34 0.33
CA ILE A 195 -2.41 -11.91 0.13
C ILE A 195 -3.36 -11.45 -0.96
N TRP A 196 -4.22 -10.52 -0.60
CA TRP A 196 -5.09 -9.79 -1.50
C TRP A 196 -4.76 -8.31 -1.42
N ILE A 197 -4.63 -7.67 -2.56
CA ILE A 197 -4.32 -6.24 -2.66
C ILE A 197 -5.37 -5.59 -3.55
N LYS A 198 -6.16 -4.69 -2.97
CA LYS A 198 -7.12 -3.87 -3.70
C LYS A 198 -6.36 -2.76 -4.41
N ILE A 199 -6.46 -2.70 -5.71
CA ILE A 199 -5.70 -1.78 -6.54
C ILE A 199 -6.60 -1.00 -7.50
N THR A 200 -6.13 0.19 -7.87
CA THR A 200 -6.72 1.06 -8.89
C THR A 200 -5.61 1.76 -9.68
N ASP A 201 -5.96 2.59 -10.66
CA ASP A 201 -5.01 3.37 -11.46
C ASP A 201 -3.84 2.54 -11.99
N ILE A 202 -4.15 1.39 -12.57
CA ILE A 202 -3.15 0.51 -13.16
C ILE A 202 -2.66 1.16 -14.46
N GLN A 203 -1.35 1.39 -14.57
CA GLN A 203 -0.77 2.08 -15.72
C GLN A 203 0.65 1.61 -16.03
N GLU A 204 1.11 1.89 -17.24
CA GLU A 204 2.51 1.68 -17.59
C GLU A 204 3.42 2.52 -16.68
N GLU A 205 4.52 1.91 -16.19
CA GLU A 205 5.50 2.59 -15.34
C GLU A 205 6.75 2.92 -16.13
N ASN A 206 6.91 4.21 -16.45
CA ASN A 206 8.01 4.71 -17.26
C ASN A 206 9.12 5.36 -16.44
N ASN A 207 8.81 5.79 -15.21
CA ASN A 207 9.73 6.56 -14.38
C ASN A 207 10.55 5.69 -13.42
N LEU A 208 9.96 4.61 -12.91
CA LEU A 208 10.64 3.71 -11.98
C LEU A 208 11.15 2.47 -12.72
N LYS A 209 12.45 2.23 -12.63
CA LYS A 209 13.09 1.04 -13.19
C LYS A 209 13.72 0.20 -12.08
N ALA A 210 13.76 -1.10 -12.26
CA ALA A 210 14.33 -2.02 -11.26
C ALA A 210 15.77 -1.67 -10.85
N ALA A 211 16.54 -1.07 -11.75
CA ALA A 211 17.91 -0.62 -11.47
C ALA A 211 18.00 0.55 -10.49
N MET A 212 16.93 1.33 -10.33
CA MET A 212 16.87 2.48 -9.42
C MET A 212 16.47 2.06 -7.99
N LEU A 213 15.90 0.88 -7.84
CA LEU A 213 15.28 0.41 -6.61
C LEU A 213 16.18 -0.54 -5.83
N LYS A 214 16.01 -0.52 -4.52
CA LYS A 214 16.65 -1.46 -3.60
C LYS A 214 15.63 -2.30 -2.85
N VAL A 215 15.99 -3.55 -2.55
CA VAL A 215 15.18 -4.46 -1.75
C VAL A 215 15.30 -4.08 -0.28
N ARG A 216 14.18 -3.82 0.40
CA ARG A 216 14.14 -3.31 1.78
C ARG A 216 14.82 -4.23 2.82
N SER A 217 14.80 -5.53 2.60
CA SER A 217 15.37 -6.50 3.55
C SER A 217 16.89 -6.68 3.42
N THR A 218 17.46 -6.42 2.25
CA THR A 218 18.86 -6.72 1.95
C THR A 218 19.68 -5.52 1.50
N ASP A 219 19.03 -4.40 1.21
CA ASP A 219 19.61 -3.20 0.61
C ASP A 219 20.29 -3.42 -0.76
N ALA A 220 20.05 -4.61 -1.34
CA ALA A 220 20.59 -4.98 -2.64
C ALA A 220 19.77 -4.35 -3.78
N ASN A 221 20.43 -4.11 -4.92
CA ASN A 221 19.78 -3.58 -6.12
C ASN A 221 18.73 -4.57 -6.65
N LEU A 222 17.50 -4.08 -6.86
CA LEU A 222 16.38 -4.91 -7.29
C LEU A 222 16.66 -5.61 -8.63
N LYS A 223 17.22 -4.90 -9.61
CA LYS A 223 17.53 -5.48 -10.94
C LYS A 223 18.44 -6.71 -10.84
N GLN A 224 19.44 -6.67 -9.97
CA GLN A 224 20.33 -7.80 -9.74
C GLN A 224 19.60 -8.98 -9.09
N ILE A 225 18.76 -8.69 -8.10
CA ILE A 225 18.01 -9.74 -7.38
C ILE A 225 17.04 -10.45 -8.31
N ILE A 226 16.18 -9.73 -9.04
CA ILE A 226 15.17 -10.35 -9.91
C ILE A 226 15.74 -11.04 -11.12
N SER A 227 16.96 -10.68 -11.56
CA SER A 227 17.64 -11.35 -12.66
C SER A 227 18.28 -12.68 -12.26
N ASN A 228 18.64 -12.84 -10.98
CA ASN A 228 19.43 -13.97 -10.49
C ASN A 228 18.69 -14.85 -9.48
N SER A 229 17.48 -14.51 -9.06
CA SER A 229 16.75 -15.24 -8.04
C SER A 229 15.24 -15.30 -8.31
N GLN A 230 14.58 -16.20 -7.59
CA GLN A 230 13.11 -16.33 -7.57
C GLN A 230 12.47 -15.33 -6.58
N PHE A 231 12.89 -14.06 -6.62
CA PHE A 231 12.28 -13.02 -5.81
C PHE A 231 11.02 -12.51 -6.52
N HIS A 232 9.88 -13.05 -6.14
CA HIS A 232 8.59 -12.76 -6.79
C HIS A 232 7.78 -11.69 -6.07
N PHE A 233 7.88 -11.62 -4.74
CA PHE A 233 7.13 -10.67 -3.92
C PHE A 233 8.01 -10.06 -2.84
N GLY A 234 7.84 -8.77 -2.57
CA GLY A 234 8.58 -8.11 -1.49
C GLY A 234 8.35 -6.61 -1.41
N TYR A 235 9.26 -5.94 -0.72
CA TYR A 235 9.21 -4.51 -0.47
C TYR A 235 10.48 -3.88 -1.02
N VAL A 236 10.32 -2.80 -1.77
CA VAL A 236 11.41 -2.09 -2.39
C VAL A 236 11.31 -0.59 -2.11
N TYR A 237 12.38 0.11 -2.27
CA TYR A 237 12.38 1.55 -2.03
C TYR A 237 13.31 2.27 -3.01
N LEU A 238 13.00 3.54 -3.28
CA LEU A 238 13.88 4.44 -4.00
C LEU A 238 14.83 5.08 -2.98
N PRO A 239 16.15 4.86 -3.08
CA PRO A 239 17.12 5.51 -2.20
C PRO A 239 17.04 7.03 -2.34
N GLU A 240 17.15 7.76 -1.24
CA GLU A 240 17.38 9.21 -1.27
C GLU A 240 18.80 9.46 -1.81
N GLU A 241 18.96 10.45 -2.71
CA GLU A 241 20.25 10.88 -3.24
C GLU A 241 21.13 11.54 -2.18
#